data_0a9fad5800f1a9eace15022c6350aafc
#
_entry.id   0a9fad5800f1a9eace15022c6350aafc
#
_cell.length_a   1.000
_cell.length_b   1.000
_cell.length_c   1.000
_cell.angle_alpha   90.00
_cell.angle_beta   90.00
_cell.angle_gamma   90.00
#
_symmetry.space_group_name_H-M   'P 1'
#
loop_
_entity.id
_entity.type
_entity.pdbx_description
1 polymer ?
#
loop_
_entity_poly.entity_id
_entity_poly.type
_entity_poly.pdbx_seq_one_letter_code
_entity_poly.pdbx_strand_id
1 'polypeptide(L)'
;MSCQNACQVETTLTLREFSDFPKRKMKLATLILTALPLAVVCSGELIPTADGTSWRYNMTEEIGKGLDIRNTKTDADGKIRLPVLYRIDGTENVDGKDLLKFEMHRAGAVTNTDLLTINQQGIICWARINLDGQFIKFNPPQTMIASPLRKGASWDFNGQAGELTVHQRYEVGGEEDIEVPAGKFHAVHIHGEQTSPSRMTIDRWFASGVGIVKDVTTMRAANGDLLERISLELAERPKIVERPEVKSDAIPKQLSVSLAKGRFGKPVTTFSSSTAEIYARWQGQRLRQGAKVKAVWIAENIGEDFPRDYEVDEASAVAESPRAHGAFTMARPEDGWAPGDYRVEFYLDGILVEAVKLKIVD
;
A
#
# COMPACT_ATOMS: atom_id res chain seq x y z
N MET A 1 9.60 -27.80 26.35
CA MET A 1 8.96 -26.83 27.25
C MET A 1 8.53 -25.64 26.41
N SER A 2 7.24 -25.52 26.32
CA SER A 2 6.47 -24.57 25.49
C SER A 2 6.56 -23.14 26.03
N CYS A 3 6.61 -22.14 25.17
CA CYS A 3 6.08 -20.81 25.44
C CYS A 3 5.48 -20.24 24.15
N GLN A 4 4.19 -20.44 24.02
CA GLN A 4 3.29 -19.61 23.22
C GLN A 4 3.03 -18.34 24.03
N ASN A 5 3.16 -17.18 23.42
CA ASN A 5 2.52 -15.96 23.89
C ASN A 5 1.85 -15.27 22.68
N ALA A 6 0.54 -15.46 22.63
CA ALA A 6 -0.35 -14.67 21.82
C ALA A 6 -0.49 -13.29 22.46
N CYS A 7 -0.28 -12.23 21.69
CA CYS A 7 -0.57 -10.87 22.07
C CYS A 7 -1.96 -10.52 21.53
N GLN A 8 -2.98 -10.60 22.41
CA GLN A 8 -4.30 -10.05 22.14
C GLN A 8 -4.26 -8.55 22.40
N VAL A 9 -4.70 -7.76 21.43
CA VAL A 9 -5.06 -6.36 21.62
C VAL A 9 -6.59 -6.30 21.61
N GLU A 10 -7.19 -6.15 22.80
CA GLU A 10 -8.61 -5.85 22.98
C GLU A 10 -8.88 -4.40 22.58
N THR A 11 -9.77 -4.19 21.63
CA THR A 11 -10.40 -2.88 21.42
C THR A 11 -11.91 -3.05 21.63
N THR A 12 -12.38 -2.66 22.82
CA THR A 12 -13.80 -2.67 23.19
C THR A 12 -14.48 -1.42 22.65
N LEU A 13 -15.37 -1.56 21.68
CA LEU A 13 -16.32 -0.52 21.26
C LEU A 13 -17.68 -0.82 21.87
N THR A 14 -18.09 0.01 22.82
CA THR A 14 -19.41 -0.01 23.47
C THR A 14 -20.45 0.64 22.56
N LEU A 15 -21.41 -0.14 22.06
CA LEU A 15 -22.63 0.36 21.42
C LEU A 15 -23.58 0.90 22.51
N ARG A 16 -23.96 2.18 22.40
CA ARG A 16 -25.08 2.76 23.16
C ARG A 16 -26.38 2.55 22.39
N GLU A 17 -27.33 1.92 23.05
CA GLU A 17 -28.71 1.83 22.62
C GLU A 17 -29.37 3.22 22.54
N PHE A 18 -30.07 3.47 21.46
CA PHE A 18 -31.06 4.54 21.36
C PHE A 18 -32.44 3.92 21.09
N SER A 19 -33.23 3.84 22.17
CA SER A 19 -34.68 3.64 22.07
C SER A 19 -35.38 5.00 22.03
N ASP A 20 -36.52 5.00 21.34
CA ASP A 20 -37.60 6.00 21.33
C ASP A 20 -37.61 7.06 20.20
N PHE A 21 -38.41 6.77 19.20
CA PHE A 21 -39.08 7.79 18.39
C PHE A 21 -40.57 7.45 18.14
N PRO A 22 -41.49 8.42 18.28
CA PRO A 22 -42.93 8.20 18.24
C PRO A 22 -43.46 8.11 16.78
N LYS A 23 -44.41 7.23 16.58
CA LYS A 23 -45.16 7.03 15.32
C LYS A 23 -45.96 8.29 14.95
N ARG A 24 -45.55 9.01 13.92
CA ARG A 24 -46.37 10.02 13.22
C ARG A 24 -46.68 9.57 11.78
N LYS A 25 -47.98 9.54 11.47
CA LYS A 25 -48.53 9.23 10.12
C LYS A 25 -47.99 10.25 9.13
N MET A 26 -47.28 9.81 8.10
CA MET A 26 -46.82 10.65 7.00
C MET A 26 -47.58 10.31 5.73
N LYS A 27 -48.11 11.36 5.08
CA LYS A 27 -48.80 11.32 3.80
C LYS A 27 -47.80 11.01 2.69
N LEU A 28 -48.24 10.17 1.74
CA LEU A 28 -47.48 9.78 0.55
C LEU A 28 -47.17 11.02 -0.30
N ALA A 29 -45.94 11.44 -0.34
CA ALA A 29 -45.43 12.38 -1.35
C ALA A 29 -44.52 11.60 -2.28
N THR A 30 -44.91 11.56 -3.55
CA THR A 30 -44.17 10.93 -4.64
C THR A 30 -42.83 11.66 -4.82
N LEU A 31 -41.74 11.09 -4.31
CA LEU A 31 -40.38 11.61 -4.51
C LEU A 31 -39.87 11.06 -5.84
N ILE A 32 -39.70 11.91 -6.83
CA ILE A 32 -38.98 11.60 -8.08
C ILE A 32 -37.50 11.47 -7.70
N LEU A 33 -37.02 10.23 -7.60
CA LEU A 33 -35.62 9.89 -7.37
C LEU A 33 -34.84 10.12 -8.68
N THR A 34 -34.23 11.27 -8.84
CA THR A 34 -33.23 11.49 -9.88
C THR A 34 -32.01 10.63 -9.49
N ALA A 35 -31.79 9.55 -10.23
CA ALA A 35 -30.59 8.75 -10.11
C ALA A 35 -29.38 9.60 -10.50
N LEU A 36 -28.63 10.10 -9.52
CA LEU A 36 -27.26 10.53 -9.75
C LEU A 36 -26.46 9.27 -10.15
N PRO A 37 -25.62 9.34 -11.20
CA PRO A 37 -24.70 8.24 -11.48
C PRO A 37 -23.77 8.11 -10.28
N LEU A 38 -23.86 7.00 -9.55
CA LEU A 38 -22.80 6.57 -8.65
C LEU A 38 -21.55 6.43 -9.53
N ALA A 39 -20.59 7.32 -9.33
CA ALA A 39 -19.25 7.11 -9.82
C ALA A 39 -18.75 5.81 -9.15
N VAL A 40 -18.64 4.76 -9.94
CA VAL A 40 -17.93 3.54 -9.54
C VAL A 40 -16.49 3.96 -9.29
N VAL A 41 -16.16 4.22 -8.04
CA VAL A 41 -14.77 4.35 -7.62
C VAL A 41 -14.22 2.93 -7.71
N CYS A 42 -13.63 2.57 -8.86
CA CYS A 42 -12.73 1.46 -8.92
C CYS A 42 -11.66 1.74 -7.86
N SER A 43 -11.62 0.94 -6.79
CA SER A 43 -10.48 0.90 -5.88
C SER A 43 -9.32 0.26 -6.66
N GLY A 44 -8.72 1.05 -7.56
CA GLY A 44 -7.49 0.69 -8.25
C GLY A 44 -6.35 0.64 -7.22
N GLU A 45 -5.39 -0.22 -7.49
CA GLU A 45 -4.10 -0.24 -6.80
C GLU A 45 -3.56 1.20 -6.68
N LEU A 46 -3.12 1.63 -5.49
CA LEU A 46 -2.61 2.98 -5.28
C LEU A 46 -1.48 3.30 -6.25
N ILE A 47 -0.52 2.38 -6.37
CA ILE A 47 0.53 2.38 -7.37
C ILE A 47 0.78 0.93 -7.82
N PRO A 48 1.31 0.71 -9.04
CA PRO A 48 1.74 -0.63 -9.45
C PRO A 48 2.86 -1.14 -8.55
N THR A 49 2.72 -2.38 -8.03
CA THR A 49 3.67 -2.96 -7.05
C THR A 49 4.53 -4.08 -7.61
N ALA A 50 4.42 -4.39 -8.90
CA ALA A 50 5.21 -5.44 -9.54
C ALA A 50 6.71 -5.11 -9.50
N ASP A 51 7.53 -6.10 -9.17
CA ASP A 51 8.99 -6.00 -9.20
C ASP A 51 9.49 -5.53 -10.56
N GLY A 52 10.44 -4.59 -10.57
CA GLY A 52 10.95 -3.95 -11.78
C GLY A 52 10.11 -2.77 -12.30
N THR A 53 8.91 -2.52 -11.74
CA THR A 53 8.13 -1.33 -12.07
C THR A 53 8.94 -0.08 -11.79
N SER A 54 8.89 0.89 -12.71
CA SER A 54 9.75 2.06 -12.60
C SER A 54 9.08 3.35 -13.06
N TRP A 55 9.50 4.46 -12.46
CA TRP A 55 9.04 5.83 -12.72
C TRP A 55 10.25 6.70 -13.04
N ARG A 56 10.23 7.40 -14.17
CA ARG A 56 11.25 8.37 -14.54
C ARG A 56 10.75 9.77 -14.29
N TYR A 57 11.57 10.57 -13.63
CA TYR A 57 11.28 11.97 -13.34
C TYR A 57 12.37 12.87 -13.92
N ASN A 58 11.96 14.09 -14.33
CA ASN A 58 12.86 15.21 -14.49
C ASN A 58 12.95 15.89 -13.12
N MET A 59 14.14 15.87 -12.52
CA MET A 59 14.41 16.61 -11.29
C MET A 59 14.99 17.98 -11.61
N THR A 60 14.46 18.99 -10.97
CA THR A 60 15.06 20.34 -10.93
C THR A 60 15.34 20.69 -9.47
N GLU A 61 16.57 21.04 -9.19
CA GLU A 61 17.02 21.47 -7.87
C GLU A 61 17.50 22.92 -7.95
N GLU A 62 16.97 23.77 -7.07
CA GLU A 62 17.32 25.18 -6.92
C GLU A 62 17.90 25.37 -5.54
N ILE A 63 19.14 25.86 -5.48
CA ILE A 63 19.85 26.11 -4.23
C ILE A 63 19.74 27.59 -3.88
N GLY A 64 19.52 27.86 -2.60
CA GLY A 64 19.41 29.21 -2.06
C GLY A 64 20.67 30.03 -2.26
N LYS A 65 20.51 31.34 -2.37
CA LYS A 65 21.63 32.29 -2.56
C LYS A 65 22.64 32.17 -1.41
N GLY A 66 23.92 32.08 -1.76
CA GLY A 66 25.01 32.02 -0.78
C GLY A 66 25.33 30.61 -0.27
N LEU A 67 24.60 29.60 -0.72
CA LEU A 67 24.94 28.20 -0.51
C LEU A 67 25.74 27.71 -1.73
N ASP A 68 26.94 27.21 -1.51
CA ASP A 68 27.83 26.69 -2.56
C ASP A 68 27.83 25.15 -2.50
N ILE A 69 27.33 24.52 -3.57
CA ILE A 69 27.48 23.07 -3.75
C ILE A 69 28.74 22.84 -4.56
N ARG A 70 29.84 22.56 -3.86
CA ARG A 70 31.14 22.31 -4.47
C ARG A 70 31.03 21.17 -5.51
N ASN A 71 31.56 21.44 -6.72
CA ASN A 71 31.65 20.50 -7.84
C ASN A 71 30.32 20.10 -8.53
N THR A 72 29.23 20.81 -8.33
CA THR A 72 27.99 20.55 -9.06
C THR A 72 27.85 21.49 -10.23
N LYS A 73 27.63 20.94 -11.45
CA LYS A 73 27.34 21.74 -12.65
C LYS A 73 25.90 22.23 -12.58
N THR A 74 25.73 23.53 -12.65
CA THR A 74 24.43 24.19 -12.80
C THR A 74 24.20 24.62 -14.24
N ASP A 75 22.95 24.72 -14.62
CA ASP A 75 22.53 25.33 -15.89
C ASP A 75 22.74 26.86 -15.87
N ALA A 76 22.49 27.52 -17.00
CA ALA A 76 22.66 28.98 -17.13
C ALA A 76 21.76 29.78 -16.17
N ASP A 77 20.67 29.20 -15.69
CA ASP A 77 19.76 29.79 -14.69
C ASP A 77 20.11 29.43 -13.23
N GLY A 78 21.27 28.79 -13.01
CA GLY A 78 21.75 28.42 -11.68
C GLY A 78 21.08 27.17 -11.08
N LYS A 79 20.28 26.44 -11.86
CA LYS A 79 19.59 25.23 -11.40
C LYS A 79 20.32 23.96 -11.84
N ILE A 80 20.15 22.91 -11.06
CA ILE A 80 20.62 21.57 -11.39
C ILE A 80 19.46 20.77 -11.96
N ARG A 81 19.61 20.22 -13.17
CA ARG A 81 18.62 19.37 -13.82
C ARG A 81 19.22 18.03 -14.13
N LEU A 82 18.54 16.98 -13.67
CA LEU A 82 18.97 15.61 -13.95
C LEU A 82 17.77 14.65 -13.95
N PRO A 83 17.87 13.55 -14.72
CA PRO A 83 16.90 12.48 -14.65
C PRO A 83 17.06 11.68 -13.35
N VAL A 84 15.93 11.30 -12.77
CA VAL A 84 15.86 10.41 -11.61
C VAL A 84 14.96 9.23 -11.96
N LEU A 85 15.37 8.04 -11.56
CA LEU A 85 14.60 6.83 -11.72
C LEU A 85 14.20 6.31 -10.34
N TYR A 86 12.90 6.08 -10.13
CA TYR A 86 12.42 5.27 -9.03
C TYR A 86 12.07 3.88 -9.54
N ARG A 87 12.35 2.85 -8.76
CA ARG A 87 12.11 1.46 -9.14
C ARG A 87 11.76 0.62 -7.92
N ILE A 88 10.84 -0.32 -8.11
CA ILE A 88 10.63 -1.42 -7.16
C ILE A 88 11.69 -2.48 -7.46
N ASP A 89 12.48 -2.86 -6.48
CA ASP A 89 13.55 -3.86 -6.59
C ASP A 89 13.40 -4.97 -5.55
N GLY A 90 12.32 -5.73 -5.69
CA GLY A 90 12.00 -6.84 -4.79
C GLY A 90 11.54 -6.41 -3.41
N THR A 91 11.76 -7.29 -2.44
CA THR A 91 11.39 -7.10 -1.03
C THR A 91 12.57 -7.36 -0.12
N GLU A 92 12.52 -6.78 1.08
CA GLU A 92 13.46 -7.03 2.17
C GLU A 92 12.70 -7.38 3.45
N ASN A 93 13.16 -8.41 4.17
CA ASN A 93 12.55 -8.78 5.44
C ASN A 93 13.18 -7.99 6.58
N VAL A 94 12.37 -7.16 7.24
CA VAL A 94 12.77 -6.37 8.39
C VAL A 94 11.85 -6.72 9.56
N ASP A 95 12.41 -7.20 10.66
CA ASP A 95 11.68 -7.60 11.86
C ASP A 95 10.50 -8.57 11.58
N GLY A 96 10.70 -9.51 10.61
CA GLY A 96 9.68 -10.49 10.22
C GLY A 96 8.62 -9.97 9.23
N LYS A 97 8.72 -8.72 8.78
CA LYS A 97 7.84 -8.09 7.80
C LYS A 97 8.54 -7.96 6.46
N ASP A 98 7.90 -8.43 5.39
CA ASP A 98 8.40 -8.27 4.02
C ASP A 98 8.00 -6.87 3.52
N LEU A 99 8.99 -6.01 3.31
CA LEU A 99 8.83 -4.63 2.87
C LEU A 99 9.29 -4.49 1.42
N LEU A 100 8.53 -3.77 0.59
CA LEU A 100 8.92 -3.43 -0.78
C LEU A 100 10.13 -2.49 -0.75
N LYS A 101 11.16 -2.81 -1.53
CA LYS A 101 12.28 -1.90 -1.78
C LYS A 101 11.90 -0.94 -2.90
N PHE A 102 11.81 0.34 -2.56
CA PHE A 102 11.54 1.42 -3.50
C PHE A 102 12.79 2.28 -3.64
N GLU A 103 13.57 1.99 -4.67
CA GLU A 103 14.89 2.57 -4.88
C GLU A 103 14.83 3.86 -5.69
N MET A 104 15.57 4.87 -5.27
CA MET A 104 15.84 6.08 -6.04
C MET A 104 17.23 6.01 -6.64
N HIS A 105 17.31 6.13 -7.97
CA HIS A 105 18.56 6.13 -8.71
C HIS A 105 18.83 7.52 -9.28
N ARG A 106 20.05 8.04 -9.04
CA ARG A 106 20.60 9.27 -9.65
C ARG A 106 21.94 8.94 -10.29
N ALA A 107 22.13 9.38 -11.54
CA ALA A 107 23.37 9.13 -12.29
C ALA A 107 23.82 7.65 -12.30
N GLY A 108 22.88 6.72 -12.30
CA GLY A 108 23.15 5.27 -12.34
C GLY A 108 23.45 4.62 -10.98
N ALA A 109 23.50 5.38 -9.89
CA ALA A 109 23.66 4.84 -8.53
C ALA A 109 22.37 4.91 -7.73
N VAL A 110 22.13 3.93 -6.86
CA VAL A 110 21.05 3.99 -5.85
C VAL A 110 21.46 5.02 -4.80
N THR A 111 20.64 6.05 -4.63
CA THR A 111 20.91 7.12 -3.65
C THR A 111 20.13 6.94 -2.36
N ASN A 112 18.97 6.31 -2.42
CA ASN A 112 18.25 5.83 -1.25
C ASN A 112 17.30 4.69 -1.64
N THR A 113 16.97 3.85 -0.66
CA THR A 113 15.95 2.81 -0.75
C THR A 113 14.96 3.02 0.37
N ASP A 114 13.69 3.29 0.03
CA ASP A 114 12.60 3.29 0.99
C ASP A 114 12.04 1.87 1.12
N LEU A 115 11.85 1.42 2.36
CA LEU A 115 11.26 0.13 2.70
C LEU A 115 9.77 0.35 3.04
N LEU A 116 8.89 -0.09 2.15
CA LEU A 116 7.49 0.31 2.13
C LEU A 116 6.54 -0.88 2.37
N THR A 117 5.39 -0.59 2.99
CA THR A 117 4.15 -1.35 2.76
C THR A 117 3.19 -0.49 1.96
N ILE A 118 2.47 -1.11 1.02
CA ILE A 118 1.45 -0.48 0.20
C ILE A 118 0.19 -1.34 0.35
N ASN A 119 -0.82 -0.76 0.98
CA ASN A 119 -2.07 -1.44 1.30
C ASN A 119 -3.23 -0.43 1.32
N GLN A 120 -4.39 -0.82 1.78
CA GLN A 120 -5.59 0.04 1.85
C GLN A 120 -5.43 1.24 2.80
N GLN A 121 -4.50 1.19 3.75
CA GLN A 121 -4.21 2.32 4.64
C GLN A 121 -3.33 3.37 3.95
N GLY A 122 -2.68 2.99 2.84
CA GLY A 122 -1.84 3.88 2.07
C GLY A 122 -0.46 3.34 1.74
N ILE A 123 0.48 4.25 1.50
CA ILE A 123 1.90 3.99 1.32
C ILE A 123 2.61 4.37 2.61
N ILE A 124 3.18 3.39 3.29
CA ILE A 124 3.79 3.55 4.62
C ILE A 124 5.26 3.19 4.53
N CYS A 125 6.12 4.12 4.92
CA CYS A 125 7.57 3.93 4.99
C CYS A 125 7.99 3.48 6.40
N TRP A 126 8.65 2.32 6.48
CA TRP A 126 9.13 1.73 7.71
C TRP A 126 10.58 2.09 8.01
N ALA A 127 11.37 2.17 6.96
CA ALA A 127 12.77 2.55 7.04
C ALA A 127 13.26 3.10 5.71
N ARG A 128 14.42 3.75 5.75
CA ARG A 128 15.17 4.22 4.59
C ARG A 128 16.62 3.78 4.71
N ILE A 129 17.21 3.35 3.60
CA ILE A 129 18.64 3.11 3.48
C ILE A 129 19.20 4.24 2.62
N ASN A 130 20.12 5.02 3.16
CA ASN A 130 20.77 6.11 2.44
C ASN A 130 21.90 5.61 1.51
N LEU A 131 22.47 6.53 0.71
CA LEU A 131 23.57 6.25 -0.20
C LEU A 131 24.81 5.63 0.48
N ASP A 132 25.07 5.99 1.73
CA ASP A 132 26.17 5.46 2.55
C ASP A 132 25.84 4.13 3.25
N GLY A 133 24.67 3.56 2.98
CA GLY A 133 24.20 2.32 3.59
C GLY A 133 23.62 2.49 5.00
N GLN A 134 23.50 3.71 5.51
CA GLN A 134 22.90 3.94 6.82
C GLN A 134 21.42 3.56 6.80
N PHE A 135 21.01 2.68 7.73
CA PHE A 135 19.63 2.25 7.94
C PHE A 135 18.93 3.21 8.91
N ILE A 136 17.93 3.92 8.44
CA ILE A 136 17.13 4.89 9.20
C ILE A 136 15.75 4.33 9.40
N LYS A 137 15.45 3.87 10.62
CA LYS A 137 14.10 3.37 10.97
C LYS A 137 13.18 4.54 11.32
N PHE A 138 11.94 4.49 10.83
CA PHE A 138 10.88 5.41 11.24
C PHE A 138 10.11 4.81 12.43
N ASN A 139 9.92 5.59 13.49
CA ASN A 139 9.17 5.18 14.67
C ASN A 139 8.25 6.31 15.16
N PRO A 140 6.89 6.15 15.03
CA PRO A 140 6.22 5.06 14.30
C PRO A 140 6.54 5.06 12.79
N PRO A 141 6.14 4.04 12.01
CA PRO A 141 6.26 4.07 10.56
C PRO A 141 5.56 5.30 9.96
N GLN A 142 6.18 5.91 8.95
CA GLN A 142 5.70 7.17 8.36
C GLN A 142 4.68 6.90 7.25
N THR A 143 3.47 7.40 7.39
CA THR A 143 2.50 7.42 6.29
C THR A 143 2.90 8.49 5.27
N MET A 144 3.35 8.05 4.10
CA MET A 144 3.73 8.94 2.98
C MET A 144 2.51 9.40 2.18
N ILE A 145 1.58 8.50 1.96
CA ILE A 145 0.28 8.73 1.29
C ILE A 145 -0.77 7.98 2.10
N ALA A 146 -1.72 8.67 2.69
CA ALA A 146 -2.86 8.04 3.34
C ALA A 146 -3.89 7.57 2.32
N SER A 147 -4.70 6.58 2.65
CA SER A 147 -5.83 6.13 1.83
C SER A 147 -7.06 5.91 2.72
N PRO A 148 -8.25 6.34 2.28
CA PRO A 148 -8.55 7.03 1.02
C PRO A 148 -8.18 8.52 1.04
N LEU A 149 -7.75 9.07 -0.10
CA LEU A 149 -7.44 10.49 -0.27
C LEU A 149 -8.74 11.29 -0.48
N ARG A 150 -9.33 11.77 0.60
CA ARG A 150 -10.55 12.61 0.55
C ARG A 150 -10.18 14.06 0.82
N LYS A 151 -10.75 14.99 0.06
CA LYS A 151 -10.54 16.44 0.28
C LYS A 151 -10.77 16.81 1.74
N GLY A 152 -9.83 17.54 2.36
CA GLY A 152 -9.83 17.93 3.75
C GLY A 152 -9.38 16.85 4.74
N ALA A 153 -9.10 15.62 4.27
CA ALA A 153 -8.44 14.63 5.12
C ALA A 153 -7.01 15.06 5.44
N SER A 154 -6.56 14.75 6.64
CA SER A 154 -5.21 15.09 7.08
C SER A 154 -4.62 13.98 7.92
N TRP A 155 -3.30 13.90 7.96
CA TRP A 155 -2.55 13.00 8.84
C TRP A 155 -1.25 13.64 9.28
N ASP A 156 -0.75 13.18 10.41
CA ASP A 156 0.49 13.68 11.00
C ASP A 156 1.53 12.56 11.06
N PHE A 157 2.79 12.94 10.96
CA PHE A 157 3.91 12.13 11.40
C PHE A 157 4.62 12.87 12.52
N ASN A 158 4.50 12.35 13.72
CA ASN A 158 5.19 12.83 14.92
C ASN A 158 6.01 11.68 15.48
N GLY A 159 7.30 11.61 15.12
CA GLY A 159 8.11 10.44 15.42
C GLY A 159 9.59 10.66 15.23
N GLN A 160 10.32 9.55 15.17
CA GLN A 160 11.75 9.51 14.97
C GLN A 160 12.07 8.97 13.58
N ALA A 161 13.01 9.61 12.89
CA ALA A 161 13.71 9.09 11.72
C ALA A 161 15.18 8.87 12.12
N GLY A 162 15.52 7.65 12.57
CA GLY A 162 16.76 7.39 13.26
C GLY A 162 16.86 8.21 14.55
N GLU A 163 17.85 9.08 14.66
CA GLU A 163 18.05 9.97 15.82
C GLU A 163 17.30 11.31 15.70
N LEU A 164 16.74 11.61 14.53
CA LEU A 164 16.08 12.89 14.29
C LEU A 164 14.60 12.84 14.69
N THR A 165 14.18 13.82 15.49
CA THR A 165 12.75 14.05 15.77
C THR A 165 12.13 14.79 14.59
N VAL A 166 11.09 14.22 14.01
CA VAL A 166 10.40 14.75 12.84
C VAL A 166 8.94 15.05 13.18
N HIS A 167 8.49 16.25 12.83
CA HIS A 167 7.11 16.68 12.92
C HIS A 167 6.62 17.15 11.56
N GLN A 168 5.69 16.39 10.98
CA GLN A 168 5.08 16.69 9.69
C GLN A 168 3.56 16.59 9.81
N ARG A 169 2.87 17.44 9.07
CA ARG A 169 1.42 17.40 8.87
C ARG A 169 1.13 17.44 7.37
N TYR A 170 0.21 16.61 6.93
CA TYR A 170 -0.26 16.57 5.55
C TYR A 170 -1.76 16.82 5.50
N GLU A 171 -2.20 17.47 4.42
CA GLU A 171 -3.61 17.74 4.15
C GLU A 171 -3.92 17.51 2.67
N VAL A 172 -5.08 16.92 2.38
CA VAL A 172 -5.58 16.69 1.03
C VAL A 172 -6.34 17.93 0.56
N GLY A 173 -5.77 18.67 -0.39
CA GLY A 173 -6.37 19.88 -0.97
C GLY A 173 -7.53 19.58 -1.91
N GLY A 174 -7.52 18.46 -2.60
CA GLY A 174 -8.52 18.03 -3.56
C GLY A 174 -7.94 17.54 -4.87
N GLU A 175 -8.82 17.23 -5.80
CA GLU A 175 -8.47 16.74 -7.14
C GLU A 175 -8.32 17.93 -8.10
N GLU A 176 -7.32 17.87 -8.97
CA GLU A 176 -7.09 18.86 -10.03
C GLU A 176 -6.38 18.22 -11.24
N ASP A 177 -6.56 18.87 -12.39
CA ASP A 177 -5.88 18.46 -13.61
C ASP A 177 -4.48 19.09 -13.65
N ILE A 178 -3.46 18.25 -13.80
CA ILE A 178 -2.06 18.69 -13.90
C ILE A 178 -1.44 18.18 -15.19
N GLU A 179 -0.59 19.00 -15.79
CA GLU A 179 0.19 18.66 -16.97
C GLU A 179 1.69 18.57 -16.61
N VAL A 180 2.30 17.45 -16.92
CA VAL A 180 3.73 17.15 -16.76
C VAL A 180 4.26 16.56 -18.06
N PRO A 181 5.58 16.40 -18.26
CA PRO A 181 6.12 15.84 -19.50
C PRO A 181 5.52 14.48 -19.89
N ALA A 182 5.11 13.66 -18.93
CA ALA A 182 4.43 12.37 -19.17
C ALA A 182 2.98 12.51 -19.69
N GLY A 183 2.42 13.73 -19.73
CA GLY A 183 1.07 14.05 -20.18
C GLY A 183 0.19 14.66 -19.10
N LYS A 184 -1.13 14.61 -19.34
CA LYS A 184 -2.15 15.15 -18.42
C LYS A 184 -2.64 14.05 -17.47
N PHE A 185 -2.84 14.44 -16.22
CA PHE A 185 -3.32 13.57 -15.15
C PHE A 185 -4.36 14.30 -14.32
N HIS A 186 -5.41 13.57 -13.94
CA HIS A 186 -6.30 13.96 -12.86
C HIS A 186 -5.68 13.45 -11.55
N ALA A 187 -5.26 14.35 -10.69
CA ALA A 187 -4.44 14.01 -9.53
C ALA A 187 -4.95 14.70 -8.27
N VAL A 188 -4.77 14.03 -7.13
CA VAL A 188 -5.04 14.59 -5.81
C VAL A 188 -3.85 15.42 -5.38
N HIS A 189 -4.05 16.70 -5.07
CA HIS A 189 -3.05 17.55 -4.45
C HIS A 189 -2.98 17.28 -2.94
N ILE A 190 -1.79 17.05 -2.45
CA ILE A 190 -1.48 16.84 -1.03
C ILE A 190 -0.46 17.90 -0.63
N HIS A 191 -0.81 18.72 0.35
CA HIS A 191 0.09 19.70 0.94
C HIS A 191 0.65 19.18 2.26
N GLY A 192 1.95 19.29 2.45
CA GLY A 192 2.65 18.86 3.67
C GLY A 192 3.48 20.02 4.24
N GLU A 193 3.50 20.12 5.55
CA GLU A 193 4.36 21.03 6.30
C GLU A 193 5.21 20.23 7.30
N GLN A 194 6.50 20.49 7.32
CA GLN A 194 7.43 20.00 8.34
C GLN A 194 7.92 21.17 9.18
N THR A 195 7.92 20.99 10.50
CA THR A 195 8.42 21.99 11.45
C THR A 195 9.70 21.57 12.16
N SER A 196 10.01 20.28 12.18
CA SER A 196 11.21 19.70 12.77
C SER A 196 11.73 18.55 11.89
N PRO A 197 13.06 18.38 11.69
CA PRO A 197 14.18 19.17 12.25
C PRO A 197 14.41 20.51 11.51
N SER A 198 13.83 20.70 10.34
CA SER A 198 13.91 21.94 9.54
C SER A 198 12.55 22.31 9.00
N ARG A 199 12.35 23.58 8.68
CA ARG A 199 11.10 24.03 8.03
C ARG A 199 11.10 23.63 6.57
N MET A 200 10.05 22.88 6.19
CA MET A 200 9.89 22.36 4.84
C MET A 200 8.41 22.39 4.46
N THR A 201 8.12 22.71 3.19
CA THR A 201 6.81 22.47 2.58
C THR A 201 6.94 21.42 1.50
N ILE A 202 5.91 20.60 1.34
CA ILE A 202 5.85 19.50 0.38
C ILE A 202 4.51 19.65 -0.36
N ASP A 203 4.56 19.85 -1.66
CA ASP A 203 3.38 19.84 -2.52
C ASP A 203 3.47 18.64 -3.46
N ARG A 204 2.50 17.75 -3.36
CA ARG A 204 2.53 16.46 -4.05
C ARG A 204 1.23 16.26 -4.82
N TRP A 205 1.35 15.84 -6.07
CA TRP A 205 0.22 15.45 -6.91
C TRP A 205 0.26 13.95 -7.15
N PHE A 206 -0.75 13.27 -6.64
CA PHE A 206 -0.85 11.82 -6.66
C PHE A 206 -2.00 11.36 -7.56
N ALA A 207 -1.70 10.55 -8.58
CA ALA A 207 -2.68 9.94 -9.45
C ALA A 207 -2.81 8.44 -9.12
N SER A 208 -4.00 7.99 -8.74
CA SER A 208 -4.27 6.57 -8.41
C SER A 208 -3.92 5.67 -9.59
N GLY A 209 -3.26 4.55 -9.31
CA GLY A 209 -2.77 3.60 -10.32
C GLY A 209 -1.52 4.05 -11.08
N VAL A 210 -1.05 5.27 -10.84
CA VAL A 210 0.16 5.84 -11.45
C VAL A 210 1.22 6.13 -10.40
N GLY A 211 0.84 6.80 -9.31
CA GLY A 211 1.72 7.28 -8.27
C GLY A 211 1.87 8.80 -8.26
N ILE A 212 2.99 9.28 -7.76
CA ILE A 212 3.31 10.71 -7.73
C ILE A 212 3.63 11.18 -9.14
N VAL A 213 2.85 12.14 -9.67
CA VAL A 213 3.07 12.73 -11.00
C VAL A 213 3.90 13.99 -10.91
N LYS A 214 3.83 14.69 -9.77
CA LYS A 214 4.66 15.85 -9.44
C LYS A 214 4.89 15.92 -7.93
N ASP A 215 6.08 16.34 -7.53
CA ASP A 215 6.45 16.60 -6.13
C ASP A 215 7.31 17.87 -6.09
N VAL A 216 6.99 18.78 -5.18
CA VAL A 216 7.78 19.99 -4.95
C VAL A 216 8.07 20.11 -3.47
N THR A 217 9.31 19.92 -3.10
CA THR A 217 9.77 20.09 -1.72
C THR A 217 10.58 21.38 -1.62
N THR A 218 10.23 22.25 -0.69
CA THR A 218 10.90 23.52 -0.46
C THR A 218 11.37 23.62 1.00
N MET A 219 12.66 23.76 1.19
CA MET A 219 13.29 23.97 2.51
C MET A 219 13.67 25.44 2.67
N ARG A 220 13.34 26.02 3.83
CA ARG A 220 13.64 27.41 4.16
C ARG A 220 14.35 27.55 5.48
N ALA A 221 15.22 28.53 5.57
CA ALA A 221 15.84 28.98 6.81
C ALA A 221 14.80 29.62 7.75
N ALA A 222 15.16 29.82 9.00
CA ALA A 222 14.28 30.45 10.00
C ALA A 222 13.87 31.88 9.62
N ASN A 223 14.72 32.62 8.89
CA ASN A 223 14.46 33.96 8.39
C ASN A 223 13.60 34.00 7.10
N GLY A 224 13.22 32.80 6.58
CA GLY A 224 12.42 32.65 5.37
C GLY A 224 13.18 32.49 4.08
N ASP A 225 14.52 32.64 4.09
CA ASP A 225 15.35 32.46 2.90
C ASP A 225 15.26 31.04 2.37
N LEU A 226 15.26 30.90 1.04
CA LEU A 226 15.33 29.62 0.38
C LEU A 226 16.67 28.95 0.70
N LEU A 227 16.61 27.72 1.22
CA LEU A 227 17.78 26.85 1.33
C LEU A 227 17.87 25.95 0.12
N GLU A 228 16.79 25.25 -0.18
CA GLU A 228 16.71 24.30 -1.28
C GLU A 228 15.27 24.15 -1.76
N ARG A 229 15.08 23.97 -3.05
CA ARG A 229 13.81 23.58 -3.65
C ARG A 229 14.06 22.48 -4.67
N ILE A 230 13.44 21.33 -4.45
CA ILE A 230 13.50 20.18 -5.36
C ILE A 230 12.12 20.03 -6.00
N SER A 231 12.07 19.94 -7.33
CA SER A 231 10.88 19.59 -8.08
C SER A 231 11.12 18.33 -8.88
N LEU A 232 10.20 17.38 -8.77
CA LEU A 232 10.14 16.15 -9.56
C LEU A 232 8.91 16.24 -10.46
N GLU A 233 9.06 16.05 -11.75
CA GLU A 233 7.95 15.95 -12.71
C GLU A 233 8.08 14.64 -13.47
N LEU A 234 7.00 13.86 -13.50
CA LEU A 234 6.98 12.58 -14.20
C LEU A 234 7.31 12.80 -15.67
N ALA A 235 8.41 12.21 -16.15
CA ALA A 235 8.94 12.43 -17.49
C ALA A 235 8.26 11.58 -18.56
N GLU A 236 7.87 10.36 -18.18
CA GLU A 236 7.14 9.42 -19.03
C GLU A 236 6.20 8.58 -18.14
N ARG A 237 5.18 7.96 -18.73
CA ARG A 237 4.29 7.06 -17.96
C ARG A 237 5.10 5.95 -17.32
N PRO A 238 4.70 5.48 -16.10
CA PRO A 238 5.42 4.42 -15.42
C PRO A 238 5.57 3.20 -16.33
N LYS A 239 6.77 2.65 -16.36
CA LYS A 239 7.01 1.35 -16.98
C LYS A 239 6.56 0.28 -16.00
N ILE A 240 5.34 -0.18 -16.19
CA ILE A 240 4.79 -1.27 -15.41
C ILE A 240 5.39 -2.56 -16.00
N VAL A 241 6.08 -3.31 -15.18
CA VAL A 241 6.36 -4.69 -15.51
C VAL A 241 5.04 -5.41 -15.26
N GLU A 242 4.29 -5.64 -16.35
CA GLU A 242 3.15 -6.54 -16.27
C GLU A 242 3.71 -7.83 -15.67
N ARG A 243 3.20 -8.16 -14.48
CA ARG A 243 3.41 -9.51 -13.97
C ARG A 243 2.91 -10.40 -15.11
N PRO A 244 3.77 -11.25 -15.72
CA PRO A 244 3.28 -12.08 -16.81
C PRO A 244 2.02 -12.74 -16.27
N GLU A 245 0.89 -12.50 -16.95
CA GLU A 245 -0.27 -13.36 -16.73
C GLU A 245 0.29 -14.75 -16.94
N VAL A 246 0.49 -15.47 -15.84
CA VAL A 246 0.87 -16.87 -15.91
C VAL A 246 -0.32 -17.52 -16.57
N LYS A 247 -0.25 -17.60 -17.91
CA LYS A 247 -1.15 -18.45 -18.67
C LYS A 247 -1.00 -19.80 -17.99
N SER A 248 -2.04 -20.18 -17.27
CA SER A 248 -2.13 -21.34 -16.38
C SER A 248 -1.56 -22.65 -17.01
N ASP A 249 -1.30 -22.65 -18.31
CA ASP A 249 -0.92 -23.83 -19.08
C ASP A 249 0.60 -23.97 -19.32
N ALA A 250 1.44 -22.98 -18.95
CA ALA A 250 2.86 -22.99 -19.31
C ALA A 250 3.85 -23.24 -18.16
N ILE A 251 3.42 -23.11 -16.88
CA ILE A 251 4.23 -23.47 -15.71
C ILE A 251 3.60 -24.72 -15.09
N PRO A 252 4.37 -25.80 -14.87
CA PRO A 252 3.86 -26.94 -14.12
C PRO A 252 3.33 -26.41 -12.80
N LYS A 253 2.04 -26.64 -12.52
CA LYS A 253 1.35 -26.16 -11.31
C LYS A 253 2.15 -26.58 -10.07
N GLN A 254 2.91 -25.67 -9.49
CA GLN A 254 3.82 -25.96 -8.38
C GLN A 254 3.09 -26.07 -7.05
N LEU A 255 1.90 -25.44 -6.94
CA LEU A 255 1.00 -25.60 -5.81
C LEU A 255 -0.36 -26.11 -6.30
N SER A 256 -0.87 -27.13 -5.62
CA SER A 256 -2.27 -27.53 -5.68
C SER A 256 -2.94 -27.01 -4.43
N VAL A 257 -4.00 -26.21 -4.56
CA VAL A 257 -4.68 -25.54 -3.46
C VAL A 257 -6.15 -25.90 -3.39
N SER A 258 -6.73 -25.89 -2.20
CA SER A 258 -8.16 -26.13 -1.99
C SER A 258 -8.63 -25.58 -0.66
N LEU A 259 -9.91 -25.21 -0.57
CA LEU A 259 -10.56 -24.79 0.66
C LEU A 259 -11.41 -25.92 1.22
N ALA A 260 -11.53 -26.01 2.55
CA ALA A 260 -12.33 -27.04 3.22
C ALA A 260 -12.83 -26.55 4.60
N LYS A 261 -13.88 -27.21 5.13
CA LYS A 261 -14.42 -26.97 6.49
C LYS A 261 -13.63 -27.70 7.58
N GLY A 262 -12.51 -28.30 7.24
CA GLY A 262 -11.65 -29.04 8.18
C GLY A 262 -10.41 -29.55 7.50
N ARG A 263 -9.42 -29.95 8.31
CA ARG A 263 -8.10 -30.37 7.85
C ARG A 263 -8.14 -31.50 6.80
N PHE A 264 -9.10 -32.41 6.92
CA PHE A 264 -9.25 -33.60 6.06
C PHE A 264 -10.60 -33.61 5.30
N GLY A 265 -11.35 -32.48 5.33
CA GLY A 265 -12.63 -32.36 4.66
C GLY A 265 -12.53 -32.40 3.13
N LYS A 266 -13.66 -32.65 2.46
CA LYS A 266 -13.72 -32.48 1.00
C LYS A 266 -13.53 -31.02 0.60
N PRO A 267 -12.93 -30.73 -0.55
CA PRO A 267 -12.85 -29.36 -1.08
C PRO A 267 -14.24 -28.77 -1.25
N VAL A 268 -14.41 -27.53 -0.78
CA VAL A 268 -15.66 -26.74 -0.93
C VAL A 268 -15.29 -25.27 -1.16
N THR A 269 -16.19 -24.56 -1.84
CA THR A 269 -16.05 -23.12 -2.09
C THR A 269 -17.23 -22.30 -1.53
N THR A 270 -18.18 -22.99 -0.86
CA THR A 270 -19.30 -22.32 -0.18
C THR A 270 -19.31 -22.71 1.29
N PHE A 271 -19.37 -21.70 2.14
CA PHE A 271 -19.35 -21.83 3.58
C PHE A 271 -20.54 -21.11 4.19
N SER A 272 -21.00 -21.55 5.35
CA SER A 272 -22.02 -20.84 6.14
C SER A 272 -21.34 -19.77 7.03
N SER A 273 -22.06 -18.70 7.32
CA SER A 273 -21.66 -17.69 8.32
C SER A 273 -21.33 -18.28 9.69
N SER A 274 -21.86 -19.47 10.01
CA SER A 274 -21.59 -20.24 11.23
C SER A 274 -20.39 -21.18 11.14
N THR A 275 -19.70 -21.29 10.00
CA THR A 275 -18.54 -22.18 9.85
C THR A 275 -17.44 -21.79 10.82
N ALA A 276 -17.01 -22.72 11.71
CA ALA A 276 -16.07 -22.43 12.77
C ALA A 276 -14.68 -22.08 12.25
N GLU A 277 -14.21 -22.76 11.22
CA GLU A 277 -12.88 -22.56 10.63
C GLU A 277 -12.93 -22.87 9.13
N ILE A 278 -12.13 -22.12 8.36
CA ILE A 278 -11.90 -22.35 6.95
C ILE A 278 -10.44 -22.71 6.76
N TYR A 279 -10.18 -23.86 6.17
CA TYR A 279 -8.84 -24.36 5.89
C TYR A 279 -8.46 -24.09 4.45
N ALA A 280 -7.40 -23.30 4.24
CA ALA A 280 -6.76 -23.06 2.96
C ALA A 280 -5.58 -24.01 2.83
N ARG A 281 -5.80 -25.16 2.17
CA ARG A 281 -4.81 -26.25 2.06
C ARG A 281 -3.98 -26.09 0.81
N TRP A 282 -2.71 -26.40 0.90
CA TRP A 282 -1.79 -26.39 -0.21
C TRP A 282 -0.91 -27.66 -0.23
N GLN A 283 -0.52 -28.08 -1.42
CA GLN A 283 0.41 -29.18 -1.65
C GLN A 283 1.39 -28.77 -2.75
N GLY A 284 2.67 -28.83 -2.42
CA GLY A 284 3.76 -28.50 -3.31
C GLY A 284 4.10 -29.65 -4.28
N GLN A 285 4.51 -29.26 -5.48
CA GLN A 285 5.08 -30.14 -6.49
C GLN A 285 6.36 -29.51 -7.01
N ARG A 286 7.51 -30.16 -6.76
CA ARG A 286 8.83 -29.67 -7.16
C ARG A 286 9.20 -28.29 -6.60
N LEU A 287 8.75 -27.99 -5.37
CA LEU A 287 9.14 -26.76 -4.69
C LEU A 287 10.64 -26.74 -4.43
N ARG A 288 11.22 -25.54 -4.46
CA ARG A 288 12.57 -25.33 -3.92
C ARG A 288 12.52 -25.50 -2.40
N GLN A 289 13.49 -26.20 -1.82
CA GLN A 289 13.63 -26.25 -0.36
C GLN A 289 13.85 -24.82 0.17
N GLY A 290 13.13 -24.45 1.20
CA GLY A 290 13.13 -23.09 1.74
C GLY A 290 12.20 -22.13 1.01
N ALA A 291 11.45 -22.55 -0.02
CA ALA A 291 10.46 -21.71 -0.68
C ALA A 291 9.37 -21.26 0.31
N LYS A 292 9.00 -19.99 0.26
CA LYS A 292 7.96 -19.41 1.13
C LYS A 292 6.60 -19.54 0.46
N VAL A 293 5.68 -20.25 1.09
CA VAL A 293 4.27 -20.30 0.70
C VAL A 293 3.49 -19.35 1.59
N LYS A 294 2.73 -18.42 0.98
CA LYS A 294 1.88 -17.46 1.69
C LYS A 294 0.45 -17.58 1.18
N ALA A 295 -0.53 -17.49 2.07
CA ALA A 295 -1.93 -17.30 1.74
C ALA A 295 -2.40 -15.94 2.25
N VAL A 296 -3.18 -15.22 1.42
CA VAL A 296 -3.81 -13.95 1.76
C VAL A 296 -5.31 -14.10 1.59
N TRP A 297 -6.06 -13.77 2.62
CA TRP A 297 -7.52 -13.83 2.64
C TRP A 297 -8.08 -12.46 2.31
N ILE A 298 -8.94 -12.40 1.30
CA ILE A 298 -9.49 -11.15 0.79
C ILE A 298 -11.00 -11.24 0.75
N ALA A 299 -11.68 -10.28 1.39
CA ALA A 299 -13.11 -10.05 1.24
C ALA A 299 -13.34 -9.22 -0.03
N GLU A 300 -13.81 -9.85 -1.12
CA GLU A 300 -14.03 -9.17 -2.40
C GLU A 300 -15.25 -8.23 -2.33
N ASN A 301 -16.33 -8.72 -1.69
CA ASN A 301 -17.56 -7.95 -1.52
C ASN A 301 -18.41 -8.55 -0.38
N ILE A 302 -18.46 -7.89 0.76
CA ILE A 302 -19.18 -8.31 1.97
C ILE A 302 -20.18 -7.26 2.46
N GLY A 303 -20.65 -6.37 1.58
CA GLY A 303 -21.61 -5.32 1.86
C GLY A 303 -21.07 -3.91 1.65
N GLU A 304 -22.00 -2.93 1.70
CA GLU A 304 -21.69 -1.52 1.41
C GLU A 304 -20.85 -0.85 2.52
N ASP A 305 -20.86 -1.39 3.74
CA ASP A 305 -20.15 -0.85 4.89
C ASP A 305 -18.65 -1.20 4.89
N PHE A 306 -18.22 -2.10 4.00
CA PHE A 306 -16.84 -2.57 3.91
C PHE A 306 -16.21 -2.21 2.56
N PRO A 307 -14.90 -1.86 2.56
CA PRO A 307 -14.17 -1.68 1.31
C PRO A 307 -14.17 -2.99 0.49
N ARG A 308 -14.25 -2.87 -0.83
CA ARG A 308 -14.02 -4.02 -1.71
C ARG A 308 -12.56 -4.45 -1.67
N ASP A 309 -12.33 -5.76 -1.88
CA ASP A 309 -10.99 -6.36 -1.87
C ASP A 309 -10.22 -6.10 -0.56
N TYR A 310 -10.95 -6.12 0.57
CA TYR A 310 -10.38 -5.94 1.89
C TYR A 310 -9.53 -7.16 2.28
N GLU A 311 -8.25 -6.94 2.58
CA GLU A 311 -7.38 -7.98 3.13
C GLU A 311 -7.79 -8.25 4.58
N VAL A 312 -8.24 -9.49 4.82
CA VAL A 312 -8.75 -9.92 6.12
C VAL A 312 -7.62 -10.43 6.99
N ASP A 313 -6.73 -11.26 6.40
CA ASP A 313 -5.62 -11.89 7.11
C ASP A 313 -4.59 -12.46 6.13
N GLU A 314 -3.36 -12.69 6.59
CA GLU A 314 -2.34 -13.41 5.85
C GLU A 314 -1.61 -14.43 6.74
N ALA A 315 -1.15 -15.51 6.14
CA ALA A 315 -0.31 -16.50 6.81
C ALA A 315 0.75 -17.05 5.86
N SER A 316 1.91 -17.43 6.41
CA SER A 316 2.99 -17.99 5.61
C SER A 316 3.66 -19.19 6.27
N ALA A 317 4.25 -20.06 5.44
CA ALA A 317 5.02 -21.22 5.85
C ALA A 317 6.21 -21.41 4.90
N VAL A 318 7.25 -22.06 5.40
CA VAL A 318 8.44 -22.43 4.60
C VAL A 318 8.32 -23.89 4.17
N ALA A 319 8.52 -24.18 2.90
CA ALA A 319 8.52 -25.52 2.36
C ALA A 319 9.82 -26.25 2.72
N GLU A 320 9.72 -27.25 3.58
CA GLU A 320 10.86 -28.07 4.03
C GLU A 320 11.32 -29.11 2.99
N SER A 321 10.49 -29.40 2.01
CA SER A 321 10.77 -30.37 0.95
C SER A 321 10.07 -30.02 -0.36
N PRO A 322 10.51 -30.61 -1.50
CA PRO A 322 9.87 -30.38 -2.80
C PRO A 322 8.41 -30.82 -2.90
N ARG A 323 7.93 -31.64 -1.96
CA ARG A 323 6.54 -32.10 -1.86
C ARG A 323 5.90 -31.69 -0.53
N ALA A 324 6.39 -30.60 0.06
CA ALA A 324 5.81 -30.03 1.27
C ALA A 324 4.32 -29.76 1.08
N HIS A 325 3.56 -29.89 2.13
CA HIS A 325 2.13 -29.61 2.17
C HIS A 325 1.76 -28.98 3.50
N GLY A 326 0.66 -28.25 3.52
CA GLY A 326 0.20 -27.59 4.72
C GLY A 326 -1.23 -27.05 4.58
N ALA A 327 -1.66 -26.41 5.64
CA ALA A 327 -2.91 -25.66 5.64
C ALA A 327 -2.74 -24.39 6.48
N PHE A 328 -3.28 -23.32 6.00
CA PHE A 328 -3.53 -22.10 6.75
C PHE A 328 -4.98 -22.11 7.21
N THR A 329 -5.24 -21.75 8.44
CA THR A 329 -6.57 -21.83 9.02
C THR A 329 -7.00 -20.44 9.45
N MET A 330 -8.17 -20.01 8.98
CA MET A 330 -8.82 -18.81 9.49
C MET A 330 -10.00 -19.21 10.38
N ALA A 331 -9.95 -18.80 11.64
CA ALA A 331 -11.03 -19.01 12.60
C ALA A 331 -12.17 -18.00 12.34
N ARG A 332 -13.39 -18.42 12.68
CA ARG A 332 -14.55 -17.54 12.60
C ARG A 332 -14.39 -16.35 13.53
N PRO A 333 -14.60 -15.11 13.06
CA PRO A 333 -14.69 -13.94 13.91
C PRO A 333 -15.79 -14.07 14.99
N GLU A 334 -15.68 -13.35 16.09
CA GLU A 334 -16.67 -13.41 17.19
C GLU A 334 -18.10 -13.09 16.72
N ASP A 335 -18.23 -12.11 15.81
CA ASP A 335 -19.49 -11.69 15.21
C ASP A 335 -19.95 -12.60 14.04
N GLY A 336 -19.22 -13.68 13.73
CA GLY A 336 -19.48 -14.55 12.60
C GLY A 336 -18.77 -14.08 11.32
N TRP A 337 -18.89 -14.89 10.28
CA TRP A 337 -18.45 -14.51 8.94
C TRP A 337 -19.49 -13.57 8.30
N ALA A 338 -19.05 -12.43 7.80
CA ALA A 338 -19.94 -11.59 6.98
C ALA A 338 -20.30 -12.35 5.69
N PRO A 339 -21.61 -12.48 5.35
CA PRO A 339 -22.02 -13.07 4.08
C PRO A 339 -21.46 -12.26 2.90
N GLY A 340 -20.98 -12.94 1.85
CA GLY A 340 -20.42 -12.27 0.69
C GLY A 340 -19.43 -13.11 -0.08
N ASP A 341 -18.73 -12.45 -0.98
CA ASP A 341 -17.74 -13.05 -1.85
C ASP A 341 -16.33 -12.77 -1.32
N TYR A 342 -15.52 -13.82 -1.27
CA TYR A 342 -14.15 -13.81 -0.80
C TYR A 342 -13.25 -14.54 -1.78
N ARG A 343 -11.92 -14.34 -1.64
CA ARG A 343 -10.90 -15.19 -2.28
C ARG A 343 -9.73 -15.41 -1.35
N VAL A 344 -9.03 -16.51 -1.56
CA VAL A 344 -7.73 -16.79 -0.92
C VAL A 344 -6.68 -16.85 -2.03
N GLU A 345 -5.72 -15.96 -1.96
CA GLU A 345 -4.59 -15.89 -2.88
C GLU A 345 -3.40 -16.66 -2.29
N PHE A 346 -2.78 -17.52 -3.10
CA PHE A 346 -1.59 -18.27 -2.72
C PHE A 346 -0.39 -17.76 -3.49
N TYR A 347 0.64 -17.44 -2.74
CA TYR A 347 1.91 -16.95 -3.27
C TYR A 347 3.02 -17.97 -2.99
N LEU A 348 3.93 -18.11 -3.95
CA LEU A 348 5.16 -18.87 -3.82
C LEU A 348 6.35 -17.93 -4.06
N ASP A 349 7.20 -17.75 -3.05
CA ASP A 349 8.32 -16.78 -3.09
C ASP A 349 7.88 -15.37 -3.56
N GLY A 350 6.70 -14.92 -3.08
CA GLY A 350 6.13 -13.61 -3.43
C GLY A 350 5.37 -13.54 -4.76
N ILE A 351 5.37 -14.62 -5.56
CA ILE A 351 4.65 -14.69 -6.83
C ILE A 351 3.28 -15.32 -6.61
N LEU A 352 2.20 -14.64 -7.04
CA LEU A 352 0.85 -15.22 -7.02
C LEU A 352 0.78 -16.42 -7.96
N VAL A 353 0.49 -17.60 -7.42
CA VAL A 353 0.42 -18.85 -8.18
C VAL A 353 -0.97 -19.43 -8.33
N GLU A 354 -1.89 -19.07 -7.43
CA GLU A 354 -3.29 -19.51 -7.46
C GLU A 354 -4.17 -18.56 -6.65
N ALA A 355 -5.43 -18.38 -7.07
CA ALA A 355 -6.46 -17.70 -6.29
C ALA A 355 -7.72 -18.57 -6.27
N VAL A 356 -8.23 -18.88 -5.08
CA VAL A 356 -9.44 -19.70 -4.90
C VAL A 356 -10.56 -18.81 -4.37
N LYS A 357 -11.62 -18.65 -5.17
CA LYS A 357 -12.82 -17.93 -4.76
C LYS A 357 -13.67 -18.77 -3.83
N LEU A 358 -14.28 -18.11 -2.86
CA LEU A 358 -15.27 -18.73 -1.97
C LEU A 358 -16.41 -17.75 -1.68
N LYS A 359 -17.54 -18.33 -1.30
CA LYS A 359 -18.72 -17.59 -0.90
C LYS A 359 -19.14 -17.95 0.52
N ILE A 360 -19.40 -16.95 1.34
CA ILE A 360 -20.03 -17.11 2.64
C ILE A 360 -21.52 -16.82 2.47
N VAL A 361 -22.34 -17.74 2.93
CA VAL A 361 -23.83 -17.64 2.93
C VAL A 361 -24.34 -17.79 4.35
N ASP A 362 -25.54 -17.30 4.60
CA ASP A 362 -26.23 -17.43 5.90
C ASP A 362 -26.52 -18.89 6.28
#